data_29021a7b15c239c9b0c4f9f892c61d05
#
_entry.id   29021a7b15c239c9b0c4f9f892c61d05
#
_cell.length_a   1.000
_cell.length_b   1.000
_cell.length_c   1.000
_cell.angle_alpha   90.00
_cell.angle_beta   90.00
_cell.angle_gamma   90.00
#
_symmetry.space_group_name_H-M   'P 1'
#
loop_
_entity.id
_entity.type
_entity.pdbx_description
1 polymer ?
#
loop_
_entity_poly.entity_id
_entity_poly.type
_entity_poly.pdbx_seq_one_letter_code
_entity_poly.pdbx_strand_id
1 'polypeptide(L)'
;MVNVKNSPLKSFNQRHLLGIAELSPHEIQYLLDRADEAVSVSRQLEKKKSVLRGRTQINLFFEASTRTQASFELAGKRLGADVMNMSVAS
;
A
#
# COMPACT_ATOMS: atom_id res chain seq x y z
N MET A 1 -7.34 -26.76 -1.28
CA MET A 1 -7.66 -25.31 -1.29
C MET A 1 -6.55 -24.53 -0.63
N VAL A 2 -6.09 -23.50 -1.28
CA VAL A 2 -5.00 -22.69 -0.72
C VAL A 2 -5.54 -21.86 0.44
N ASN A 3 -4.84 -21.88 1.56
CA ASN A 3 -5.17 -21.02 2.70
C ASN A 3 -4.83 -19.57 2.33
N VAL A 4 -5.85 -18.72 2.25
CA VAL A 4 -5.71 -17.34 1.79
C VAL A 4 -4.90 -16.47 2.75
N LYS A 5 -4.63 -16.93 3.99
CA LYS A 5 -3.90 -16.13 4.97
C LYS A 5 -2.44 -16.54 5.13
N ASN A 6 -2.01 -17.58 4.42
CA ASN A 6 -0.66 -18.11 4.58
C ASN A 6 0.08 -18.13 3.25
N SER A 7 0.64 -16.99 2.90
CA SER A 7 1.56 -16.93 1.77
C SER A 7 2.89 -17.59 2.17
N PRO A 8 3.49 -18.42 1.31
CA PRO A 8 4.83 -18.93 1.55
C PRO A 8 5.91 -17.87 1.44
N LEU A 9 5.59 -16.70 0.88
CA LEU A 9 6.57 -15.64 0.71
C LEU A 9 6.74 -14.87 2.01
N LYS A 10 7.99 -14.58 2.36
CA LYS A 10 8.36 -13.78 3.51
C LYS A 10 8.68 -12.33 3.15
N SER A 11 8.83 -12.05 1.86
CA SER A 11 9.10 -10.72 1.35
C SER A 11 8.57 -10.58 -0.06
N PHE A 12 8.36 -9.35 -0.46
CA PHE A 12 7.90 -9.02 -1.81
C PHE A 12 9.10 -8.55 -2.62
N ASN A 13 9.40 -9.25 -3.71
CA ASN A 13 10.62 -9.03 -4.48
C ASN A 13 10.46 -8.08 -5.65
N GLN A 14 9.25 -7.64 -5.95
CA GLN A 14 9.02 -6.67 -7.01
C GLN A 14 9.36 -5.26 -6.52
N ARG A 15 10.18 -4.56 -7.29
CA ARG A 15 10.52 -3.17 -6.95
C ARG A 15 9.38 -2.23 -7.27
N HIS A 16 8.63 -2.52 -8.32
CA HIS A 16 7.52 -1.71 -8.79
C HIS A 16 6.29 -2.59 -8.94
N LEU A 17 5.13 -2.03 -8.69
CA LEU A 17 3.85 -2.70 -8.90
C LEU A 17 3.15 -2.01 -10.06
N LEU A 18 3.32 -2.56 -11.26
CA LEU A 18 2.82 -1.96 -12.49
C LEU A 18 1.54 -2.60 -13.01
N GLY A 19 1.15 -3.72 -12.44
CA GLY A 19 -0.05 -4.42 -12.83
C GLY A 19 -0.07 -5.79 -12.20
N ILE A 20 -1.18 -6.49 -12.33
CA ILE A 20 -1.35 -7.80 -11.71
C ILE A 20 -0.82 -8.95 -12.57
N ALA A 21 -0.71 -8.73 -13.89
CA ALA A 21 -0.32 -9.78 -14.82
C ALA A 21 1.07 -10.35 -14.56
N GLU A 22 1.96 -9.54 -13.99
CA GLU A 22 3.34 -9.94 -13.71
C GLU A 22 3.54 -10.54 -12.33
N LEU A 23 2.48 -10.60 -11.53
CA LEU A 23 2.55 -11.16 -10.18
C LEU A 23 2.19 -12.64 -10.18
N SER A 24 2.94 -13.41 -9.40
CA SER A 24 2.58 -14.80 -9.13
C SER A 24 1.40 -14.84 -8.13
N PRO A 25 0.66 -15.97 -8.08
CA PRO A 25 -0.37 -16.13 -7.04
C PRO A 25 0.16 -15.95 -5.62
N HIS A 26 1.39 -16.38 -5.36
CA HIS A 26 2.01 -16.22 -4.04
C HIS A 26 2.29 -14.76 -3.72
N GLU A 27 2.69 -13.97 -4.71
CA GLU A 27 2.92 -12.54 -4.52
C GLU A 27 1.60 -11.80 -4.25
N ILE A 28 0.54 -12.15 -4.98
CA ILE A 28 -0.78 -11.59 -4.74
C ILE A 28 -1.25 -11.92 -3.31
N GLN A 29 -1.09 -13.17 -2.90
CA GLN A 29 -1.46 -13.59 -1.55
C GLN A 29 -0.66 -12.86 -0.48
N TYR A 30 0.63 -12.66 -0.72
CA TYR A 30 1.47 -11.88 0.19
C TYR A 30 0.91 -10.48 0.41
N LEU A 31 0.53 -9.78 -0.67
CA LEU A 31 -0.04 -8.44 -0.56
C LEU A 31 -1.38 -8.44 0.16
N LEU A 32 -2.24 -9.43 -0.08
CA LEU A 32 -3.52 -9.55 0.61
C LEU A 32 -3.33 -9.79 2.11
N ASP A 33 -2.36 -10.61 2.48
CA ASP A 33 -2.04 -10.86 3.89
C ASP A 33 -1.53 -9.60 4.57
N ARG A 34 -0.69 -8.82 3.89
CA ARG A 34 -0.23 -7.53 4.40
C ARG A 34 -1.38 -6.54 4.55
N ALA A 35 -2.33 -6.57 3.63
CA ALA A 35 -3.52 -5.71 3.73
C ALA A 35 -4.37 -6.06 4.95
N ASP A 36 -4.52 -7.34 5.26
CA ASP A 36 -5.24 -7.78 6.47
C ASP A 36 -4.57 -7.23 7.74
N GLU A 37 -3.25 -7.29 7.80
CA GLU A 37 -2.49 -6.72 8.92
C GLU A 37 -2.72 -5.21 9.03
N ALA A 38 -2.76 -4.52 7.89
CA ALA A 38 -2.98 -3.08 7.86
C ALA A 38 -4.38 -2.71 8.38
N VAL A 39 -5.38 -3.53 8.14
CA VAL A 39 -6.72 -3.33 8.71
C VAL A 39 -6.68 -3.35 10.23
N SER A 40 -5.94 -4.30 10.82
CA SER A 40 -5.77 -4.36 12.27
C SER A 40 -5.13 -3.08 12.83
N VAL A 41 -4.08 -2.60 12.16
CA VAL A 41 -3.41 -1.35 12.55
C VAL A 41 -4.37 -0.16 12.47
N SER A 42 -5.21 -0.11 11.44
CA SER A 42 -6.19 0.97 11.25
C SER A 42 -7.24 1.03 12.36
N ARG A 43 -7.45 -0.06 13.08
CA ARG A 43 -8.41 -0.13 14.18
C ARG A 43 -7.80 0.20 15.54
N GLN A 44 -6.49 0.40 15.61
CA GLN A 44 -5.80 0.74 16.86
C GLN A 44 -5.87 2.24 17.10
N LEU A 45 -5.76 2.64 18.37
CA LEU A 45 -5.67 4.05 18.73
C LEU A 45 -4.41 4.70 18.19
N GLU A 46 -3.29 4.00 18.29
CA GLU A 46 -2.03 4.45 17.74
C GLU A 46 -1.83 3.78 16.38
N LYS A 47 -2.04 4.56 15.32
CA LYS A 47 -2.07 4.04 13.96
C LYS A 47 -0.79 4.29 13.18
N LYS A 48 0.06 5.18 13.66
CA LYS A 48 1.26 5.57 12.93
C LYS A 48 2.38 4.57 13.13
N LYS A 49 3.06 4.28 12.03
CA LYS A 49 4.27 3.48 11.97
C LYS A 49 5.40 4.37 11.46
N SER A 50 6.64 3.90 11.58
CA SER A 50 7.82 4.65 11.14
C SER A 50 8.55 3.99 9.98
N VAL A 51 7.91 3.05 9.30
CA VAL A 51 8.51 2.27 8.21
C VAL A 51 9.04 3.16 7.09
N LEU A 52 8.31 4.22 6.78
CA LEU A 52 8.68 5.16 5.71
C LEU A 52 9.20 6.48 6.25
N ARG A 53 9.65 6.51 7.48
CA ARG A 53 10.21 7.72 8.08
C ARG A 53 11.41 8.21 7.26
N GLY A 54 11.42 9.49 6.95
CA GLY A 54 12.47 10.10 6.11
C GLY A 54 12.24 9.91 4.62
N ARG A 55 11.14 9.29 4.22
CA ARG A 55 10.78 9.11 2.81
C ARG A 55 9.72 10.11 2.41
N THR A 56 9.75 10.51 1.16
CA THR A 56 8.70 11.33 0.56
C THR A 56 7.91 10.48 -0.41
N GLN A 57 6.60 10.39 -0.19
CA GLN A 57 5.69 9.69 -1.08
C GLN A 57 5.02 10.74 -1.98
N ILE A 58 5.18 10.57 -3.27
CA ILE A 58 4.52 11.42 -4.25
C ILE A 58 3.40 10.62 -4.89
N ASN A 59 2.18 11.11 -4.74
CA ASN A 59 1.01 10.52 -5.38
C ASN A 59 0.69 11.35 -6.62
N LEU A 60 0.90 10.76 -7.79
CA LEU A 60 0.64 11.43 -9.06
C LEU A 60 -0.62 10.83 -9.68
N PHE A 61 -1.67 11.63 -9.77
CA PHE A 61 -2.96 11.18 -10.26
C PHE A 61 -3.31 11.88 -11.57
N PHE A 62 -3.75 11.08 -12.52
CA PHE A 62 -4.22 11.53 -13.82
C PHE A 62 -5.74 11.56 -13.91
N GLU A 63 -6.42 11.03 -12.91
CA GLU A 63 -7.87 11.00 -12.83
C GLU A 63 -8.34 11.67 -11.55
N ALA A 64 -9.52 12.29 -11.61
CA ALA A 64 -10.12 12.92 -10.44
C ALA A 64 -10.81 11.87 -9.56
N SER A 65 -10.05 11.18 -8.75
CA SER A 65 -10.59 10.21 -7.78
C SER A 65 -10.18 10.62 -6.38
N THR A 66 -11.05 11.34 -5.70
CA THR A 66 -10.80 11.81 -4.33
C THR A 66 -10.61 10.64 -3.38
N ARG A 67 -11.38 9.58 -3.54
CA ARG A 67 -11.30 8.40 -2.68
C ARG A 67 -9.94 7.71 -2.80
N THR A 68 -9.46 7.50 -4.01
CA THR A 68 -8.16 6.88 -4.26
C THR A 68 -7.03 7.75 -3.73
N GLN A 69 -7.09 9.06 -4.01
CA GLN A 69 -6.09 10.01 -3.50
C GLN A 69 -6.03 9.98 -1.98
N ALA A 70 -7.19 10.04 -1.32
CA ALA A 70 -7.25 10.05 0.13
C ALA A 70 -6.70 8.76 0.74
N SER A 71 -6.96 7.62 0.11
CA SER A 71 -6.47 6.32 0.60
C SER A 71 -4.95 6.24 0.56
N PHE A 72 -4.34 6.64 -0.55
CA PHE A 72 -2.89 6.63 -0.70
C PHE A 72 -2.22 7.67 0.21
N GLU A 73 -2.81 8.85 0.32
CA GLU A 73 -2.29 9.88 1.22
C GLU A 73 -2.28 9.40 2.66
N LEU A 74 -3.39 8.85 3.13
CA LEU A 74 -3.53 8.39 4.50
C LEU A 74 -2.57 7.23 4.78
N ALA A 75 -2.45 6.28 3.83
CA ALA A 75 -1.54 5.15 3.98
C ALA A 75 -0.09 5.62 4.16
N GLY A 76 0.37 6.55 3.32
CA GLY A 76 1.72 7.07 3.43
C GLY A 76 1.98 7.76 4.76
N LYS A 77 1.04 8.59 5.20
CA LYS A 77 1.16 9.29 6.48
C LYS A 77 1.18 8.33 7.66
N ARG A 78 0.37 7.28 7.63
CA ARG A 78 0.36 6.27 8.69
C ARG A 78 1.64 5.44 8.75
N LEU A 79 2.35 5.34 7.63
CA LEU A 79 3.65 4.68 7.58
C LEU A 79 4.82 5.61 7.90
N GLY A 80 4.54 6.88 8.17
CA GLY A 80 5.54 7.85 8.59
C GLY A 80 6.17 8.65 7.45
N ALA A 81 5.67 8.52 6.23
CA ALA A 81 6.17 9.29 5.11
C ALA A 81 5.64 10.73 5.10
N ASP A 82 6.42 11.62 4.51
CA ASP A 82 5.89 12.89 4.04
C ASP A 82 5.16 12.63 2.72
N VAL A 83 3.97 13.18 2.56
CA VAL A 83 3.13 12.87 1.40
C VAL A 83 2.82 14.14 0.61
N MET A 84 3.03 14.08 -0.69
CA MET A 84 2.65 15.11 -1.64
C MET A 84 1.69 14.55 -2.67
N ASN A 85 0.55 15.21 -2.86
CA ASN A 85 -0.39 14.85 -3.89
C ASN A 85 -0.24 15.80 -5.08
N MET A 86 -0.18 15.23 -6.28
CA MET A 86 -0.10 15.99 -7.52
C MET A 86 -1.17 15.47 -8.47
N SER A 87 -1.98 16.38 -8.98
CA SER A 87 -3.00 16.03 -9.98
C SER A 87 -2.60 16.62 -11.32
N VAL A 88 -2.70 15.79 -12.35
CA VAL A 88 -2.46 16.23 -13.72
C VAL A 88 -3.82 16.42 -14.39
N ALA A 89 -4.11 17.65 -14.76
CA ALA A 89 -5.34 17.95 -15.48
C ALA A 89 -5.25 17.38 -16.89
N SER A 90 -6.27 16.64 -17.29
CA SER A 90 -6.38 16.12 -18.64
C SER A 90 -7.20 17.04 -19.53
#